data_1b2dd21ca97b36f75325ec9885dbb02d
#
_entry.id   1b2dd21ca97b36f75325ec9885dbb02d
#
_cell.length_a   1.000
_cell.length_b   1.000
_cell.length_c   1.000
_cell.angle_alpha   90.00
_cell.angle_beta   90.00
_cell.angle_gamma   90.00
#
_symmetry.space_group_name_H-M   'P 1'
#
loop_
_entity.id
_entity.type
_entity.pdbx_description
1 polymer ?
#
loop_
_entity_poly.entity_id
_entity_poly.type
_entity_poly.pdbx_seq_one_letter_code
_entity_poly.pdbx_strand_id
1 'polypeptide(L)'
;VFCTNADITEMYLNLEKSDEHDAPALVGVDATTKQQEAIRNGEEIGCVSQQPYAMGYQTIWAAVETTAPKKSVVIEKNVLSNPAWIDADCLDDPDYSGYLYTE
;
A
#
# COMPACT_ATOMS: atom_id res chain seq x y z
N VAL A 1 -5.08 -15.14 -7.73
CA VAL A 1 -3.77 -14.55 -8.13
C VAL A 1 -3.30 -13.59 -7.04
N PHE A 2 -2.02 -13.63 -6.71
CA PHE A 2 -1.38 -12.68 -5.81
C PHE A 2 -0.28 -11.95 -6.57
N CYS A 3 -0.40 -10.64 -6.68
CA CYS A 3 0.59 -9.75 -7.28
C CYS A 3 1.43 -9.08 -6.18
N THR A 4 2.74 -9.06 -6.35
CA THR A 4 3.69 -8.69 -5.28
C THR A 4 4.06 -7.21 -5.24
N ASN A 5 3.57 -6.39 -6.17
CA ASN A 5 3.73 -4.94 -6.18
C ASN A 5 2.60 -4.25 -6.96
N ALA A 6 2.52 -2.93 -6.85
CA ALA A 6 1.50 -2.10 -7.49
C ALA A 6 1.49 -2.24 -9.02
N ASP A 7 2.66 -2.14 -9.66
CA ASP A 7 2.75 -2.14 -11.13
C ASP A 7 2.21 -3.45 -11.73
N ILE A 8 2.59 -4.59 -11.14
CA ILE A 8 2.12 -5.91 -11.62
C ILE A 8 0.62 -6.06 -11.35
N THR A 9 0.12 -5.59 -10.21
CA THR A 9 -1.32 -5.61 -9.92
C THR A 9 -2.10 -4.81 -10.95
N GLU A 10 -1.65 -3.61 -11.28
CA GLU A 10 -2.30 -2.76 -12.28
C GLU A 10 -2.20 -3.32 -13.70
N MET A 11 -1.07 -3.95 -14.04
CA MET A 11 -0.94 -4.68 -15.32
C MET A 11 -1.94 -5.82 -15.41
N TYR A 12 -2.10 -6.60 -14.33
CA TYR A 12 -3.04 -7.70 -14.29
C TYR A 12 -4.51 -7.21 -14.43
N LEU A 13 -4.89 -6.15 -13.72
CA LEU A 13 -6.20 -5.52 -13.85
C LEU A 13 -6.50 -5.03 -15.28
N ASN A 14 -5.47 -4.56 -16.00
CA ASN A 14 -5.64 -4.17 -17.40
C ASN A 14 -5.85 -5.38 -18.33
N LEU A 15 -5.23 -6.53 -18.04
CA LEU A 15 -5.41 -7.75 -18.82
C LEU A 15 -6.80 -8.36 -18.60
N GLU A 16 -7.29 -8.39 -17.36
CA GLU A 16 -8.62 -8.92 -17.05
C GLU A 16 -9.76 -8.18 -17.77
N LYS A 17 -9.63 -6.88 -17.96
CA LYS A 17 -10.62 -6.07 -18.71
C LYS A 17 -10.75 -6.47 -20.19
N SER A 18 -9.82 -7.24 -20.71
CA SER A 18 -9.82 -7.69 -22.11
C SER A 18 -10.41 -9.08 -22.33
N ASP A 19 -10.63 -9.87 -21.27
CA ASP A 19 -11.14 -11.24 -21.35
C ASP A 19 -12.49 -11.40 -20.62
N GLU A 20 -13.51 -11.90 -21.33
CA GLU A 20 -14.86 -12.18 -20.79
C GLU A 20 -14.96 -13.47 -19.96
N HIS A 21 -13.83 -14.03 -19.49
CA HIS A 21 -13.83 -15.26 -18.69
C HIS A 21 -13.84 -14.96 -17.19
N ASP A 22 -14.33 -15.92 -16.41
CA ASP A 22 -14.29 -15.91 -14.95
C ASP A 22 -12.85 -15.65 -14.48
N ALA A 23 -12.55 -14.40 -14.18
CA ALA A 23 -11.24 -13.98 -13.71
C ALA A 23 -10.96 -14.60 -12.33
N PRO A 24 -9.76 -15.14 -12.09
CA PRO A 24 -9.43 -15.66 -10.78
C PRO A 24 -9.35 -14.51 -9.76
N ALA A 25 -9.68 -14.80 -8.51
CA ALA A 25 -9.60 -13.87 -7.42
C ALA A 25 -8.23 -13.19 -7.35
N LEU A 26 -8.20 -11.84 -7.35
CA LEU A 26 -6.99 -11.02 -7.33
C LEU A 26 -6.74 -10.44 -5.95
N VAL A 27 -5.51 -10.54 -5.50
CA VAL A 27 -4.98 -9.85 -4.31
C VAL A 27 -3.71 -9.12 -4.71
N GLY A 28 -3.64 -7.84 -4.37
CA GLY A 28 -2.53 -6.98 -4.74
C GLY A 28 -1.68 -6.50 -3.55
N VAL A 29 -0.77 -5.60 -3.88
CA VAL A 29 0.07 -4.88 -2.92
C VAL A 29 0.04 -3.40 -3.27
N ASP A 30 0.04 -2.55 -2.23
CA ASP A 30 -0.17 -1.12 -2.27
C ASP A 30 -1.59 -0.74 -2.71
N ALA A 31 -2.21 0.18 -2.04
CA ALA A 31 -3.59 0.58 -2.35
C ALA A 31 -3.59 1.80 -3.28
N THR A 32 -3.13 1.63 -4.53
CA THR A 32 -3.17 2.70 -5.53
C THR A 32 -4.61 3.09 -5.84
N THR A 33 -4.82 4.28 -6.37
CA THR A 33 -6.16 4.76 -6.76
C THR A 33 -6.89 3.76 -7.66
N LYS A 34 -6.16 3.15 -8.58
CA LYS A 34 -6.71 2.15 -9.50
C LYS A 34 -7.10 0.84 -8.79
N GLN A 35 -6.28 0.36 -7.86
CA GLN A 35 -6.63 -0.79 -7.03
C GLN A 35 -7.82 -0.50 -6.12
N GLN A 36 -7.90 0.71 -5.53
CA GLN A 36 -9.07 1.12 -4.74
C GLN A 36 -10.37 1.08 -5.57
N GLU A 37 -10.31 1.53 -6.83
CA GLU A 37 -11.44 1.44 -7.75
C GLU A 37 -11.78 -0.03 -8.07
N ALA A 38 -10.79 -0.86 -8.34
CA ALA A 38 -10.95 -2.28 -8.62
C ALA A 38 -11.57 -3.04 -7.44
N ILE A 39 -11.17 -2.71 -6.21
CA ILE A 39 -11.77 -3.28 -5.00
C ILE A 39 -13.25 -2.86 -4.87
N ARG A 40 -13.58 -1.58 -5.12
CA ARG A 40 -14.99 -1.11 -5.11
C ARG A 40 -15.85 -1.82 -6.14
N ASN A 41 -15.28 -2.13 -7.29
CA ASN A 41 -15.98 -2.80 -8.40
C ASN A 41 -16.03 -4.33 -8.25
N GLY A 42 -15.33 -4.90 -7.27
CA GLY A 42 -15.24 -6.35 -7.05
C GLY A 42 -14.29 -7.08 -8.01
N GLU A 43 -13.45 -6.34 -8.74
CA GLU A 43 -12.41 -6.88 -9.62
C GLU A 43 -11.18 -7.35 -8.83
N GLU A 44 -10.94 -6.76 -7.67
CA GLU A 44 -9.89 -7.13 -6.72
C GLU A 44 -10.51 -7.37 -5.33
N ILE A 45 -10.11 -8.44 -4.65
CA ILE A 45 -10.64 -8.78 -3.32
C ILE A 45 -10.12 -7.79 -2.28
N GLY A 46 -8.87 -7.40 -2.41
CA GLY A 46 -8.18 -6.49 -1.51
C GLY A 46 -6.68 -6.53 -1.74
N CYS A 47 -5.97 -5.72 -1.00
CA CYS A 47 -4.52 -5.62 -1.08
C CYS A 47 -3.87 -5.45 0.29
N VAL A 48 -2.58 -5.77 0.36
CA VAL A 48 -1.74 -5.42 1.50
C VAL A 48 -1.11 -4.06 1.24
N SER A 49 -1.44 -3.07 2.06
CA SER A 49 -0.91 -1.71 1.89
C SER A 49 0.02 -1.30 3.02
N GLN A 50 0.98 -0.45 2.69
CA GLN A 50 1.94 0.17 3.59
C GLN A 50 1.53 1.63 3.87
N GLN A 51 2.24 2.27 4.80
CA GLN A 51 2.06 3.69 5.10
C GLN A 51 3.22 4.51 4.49
N PRO A 52 3.20 4.85 3.20
CA PRO A 52 4.32 5.50 2.53
C PRO A 52 4.68 6.86 3.14
N TYR A 53 3.67 7.64 3.55
CA TYR A 53 3.91 8.91 4.22
C TYR A 53 4.65 8.74 5.54
N ALA A 54 4.19 7.84 6.40
CA ALA A 54 4.83 7.57 7.70
C ALA A 54 6.25 7.03 7.53
N MET A 55 6.46 6.15 6.55
CA MET A 55 7.78 5.59 6.22
C MET A 55 8.74 6.69 5.75
N GLY A 56 8.30 7.57 4.86
CA GLY A 56 9.08 8.72 4.38
C GLY A 56 9.42 9.68 5.51
N TYR A 57 8.45 10.04 6.33
CA TYR A 57 8.65 10.89 7.49
C TYR A 57 9.68 10.32 8.47
N GLN A 58 9.53 9.05 8.86
CA GLN A 58 10.46 8.36 9.76
C GLN A 58 11.87 8.26 9.18
N THR A 59 11.99 8.05 7.88
CA THR A 59 13.29 7.99 7.18
C THR A 59 14.02 9.33 7.24
N ILE A 60 13.35 10.44 6.95
CA ILE A 60 13.94 11.78 7.03
C ILE A 60 14.34 12.12 8.46
N TRP A 61 13.46 11.83 9.41
CA TRP A 61 13.73 12.05 10.83
C TRP A 61 14.97 11.26 11.31
N ALA A 62 15.06 9.97 10.97
CA ALA A 62 16.21 9.13 11.28
C ALA A 62 17.52 9.67 10.65
N ALA A 63 17.45 10.16 9.41
CA ALA A 63 18.61 10.75 8.73
C ALA A 63 19.09 12.02 9.45
N VAL A 64 18.19 12.90 9.84
CA VAL A 64 18.52 14.13 10.59
C VAL A 64 19.15 13.79 11.94
N GLU A 65 18.57 12.89 12.70
CA GLU A 65 19.11 12.47 14.01
C GLU A 65 20.49 11.79 13.88
N THR A 66 20.70 11.02 12.83
CA THR A 66 22.00 10.36 12.57
C THR A 66 23.11 11.35 12.28
N THR A 67 22.79 12.49 11.65
CA THR A 67 23.75 13.55 11.28
C THR A 67 23.87 14.66 12.33
N ALA A 68 23.02 14.68 13.35
CA ALA A 68 23.03 15.69 14.39
C ALA A 68 24.34 15.65 15.23
N PRO A 69 24.91 16.82 15.60
CA PRO A 69 26.15 16.89 16.40
C PRO A 69 26.01 16.28 17.78
N LYS A 70 24.80 16.25 18.32
CA LYS A 70 24.48 15.59 19.59
C LYS A 70 23.38 14.59 19.34
N LYS A 71 23.72 13.31 19.37
CA LYS A 71 22.73 12.23 19.32
C LYS A 71 21.88 12.25 20.57
N SER A 72 20.66 12.73 20.47
CA SER A 72 19.69 12.78 21.57
C SER A 72 18.78 11.56 21.63
N VAL A 73 18.73 10.76 20.55
CA VAL A 73 17.82 9.62 20.42
C VAL A 73 18.58 8.40 19.90
N VAL A 74 18.26 7.25 20.44
CA VAL A 74 18.72 5.96 19.91
C VAL A 74 17.83 5.58 18.74
N ILE A 75 18.41 5.51 17.54
CA ILE A 75 17.71 5.05 16.35
C ILE A 75 17.84 3.53 16.29
N GLU A 76 16.73 2.85 16.24
CA GLU A 76 16.72 1.40 16.05
C GLU A 76 17.26 1.05 14.65
N LYS A 77 18.06 0.01 14.58
CA LYS A 77 18.66 -0.45 13.32
C LYS A 77 17.61 -0.88 12.29
N ASN A 78 16.51 -1.43 12.78
CA ASN A 78 15.40 -1.90 11.97
C ASN A 78 14.11 -1.28 12.51
N VAL A 79 13.49 -0.42 11.72
CA VAL A 79 12.15 0.11 11.99
C VAL A 79 11.17 -0.64 11.09
N LEU A 80 10.26 -1.41 11.69
CA LEU A 80 9.23 -2.14 10.96
C LEU A 80 8.04 -1.23 10.72
N SER A 81 7.57 -1.16 9.49
CA SER A 81 6.27 -0.60 9.17
C SER A 81 5.18 -1.63 9.49
N ASN A 82 3.99 -1.17 9.85
CA ASN A 82 2.83 -2.02 10.07
C ASN A 82 1.95 -1.98 8.81
N PRO A 83 2.04 -2.97 7.91
CA PRO A 83 1.12 -3.06 6.79
C PRO A 83 -0.29 -3.40 7.28
N ALA A 84 -1.30 -3.03 6.49
CA ALA A 84 -2.69 -3.38 6.74
C ALA A 84 -3.31 -4.07 5.54
N TRP A 85 -4.28 -4.92 5.81
CA TRP A 85 -5.18 -5.44 4.80
C TRP A 85 -6.22 -4.38 4.45
N ILE A 86 -6.40 -4.12 3.17
CA ILE A 86 -7.37 -3.15 2.65
C ILE A 86 -8.36 -3.90 1.74
N ASP A 87 -9.61 -3.82 2.07
CA ASP A 87 -10.73 -4.33 1.30
C ASP A 87 -11.83 -3.27 1.15
N ALA A 88 -12.98 -3.64 0.62
CA ALA A 88 -14.08 -2.71 0.37
C ALA A 88 -14.58 -2.00 1.64
N ASP A 89 -14.52 -2.66 2.79
CA ASP A 89 -14.98 -2.09 4.07
C ASP A 89 -13.99 -1.03 4.61
N CYS A 90 -12.72 -1.14 4.26
CA CYS A 90 -11.66 -0.22 4.71
C CYS A 90 -11.58 1.07 3.90
N LEU A 91 -12.08 1.09 2.65
CA LEU A 91 -11.84 2.20 1.71
C LEU A 91 -12.46 3.53 2.15
N ASP A 92 -13.52 3.50 2.93
CA ASP A 92 -14.22 4.69 3.41
C ASP A 92 -14.03 4.91 4.92
N ASP A 93 -13.23 4.09 5.57
CA ASP A 93 -12.92 4.20 6.98
C ASP A 93 -11.73 5.16 7.21
N PRO A 94 -11.92 6.26 7.97
CA PRO A 94 -10.87 7.24 8.25
C PRO A 94 -9.59 6.63 8.88
N ASP A 95 -9.72 5.55 9.62
CA ASP A 95 -8.59 4.89 10.30
C ASP A 95 -7.61 4.26 9.30
N TYR A 96 -8.08 3.96 8.09
CA TYR A 96 -7.26 3.40 7.00
C TYR A 96 -6.74 4.44 5.99
N SER A 97 -7.10 5.72 6.15
CA SER A 97 -6.73 6.77 5.19
C SER A 97 -5.21 6.88 4.94
N GLY A 98 -4.39 6.59 5.95
CA GLY A 98 -2.92 6.60 5.83
C GLY A 98 -2.33 5.46 4.99
N TYR A 99 -3.14 4.45 4.63
CA TYR A 99 -2.77 3.31 3.81
C TYR A 99 -3.25 3.44 2.36
N LEU A 100 -4.13 4.39 2.08
CA LEU A 100 -4.66 4.63 0.75
C LEU A 100 -3.76 5.62 0.01
N TYR A 101 -3.25 5.20 -1.15
CA TYR A 101 -2.39 6.06 -1.96
C TYR A 101 -3.24 7.11 -2.66
N THR A 102 -2.78 8.34 -2.61
CA THR A 102 -3.35 9.46 -3.36
C THR A 102 -2.34 9.87 -4.42
N GLU A 103 -2.82 10.07 -5.62
CA GLU A 103 -1.99 10.61 -6.71
C GLU A 103 -1.75 12.11 -6.53
#